data_7f9b8d004daeab9331b99a9a8becc503
#
_entry.id   7f9b8d004daeab9331b99a9a8becc503
#
_cell.length_a   1.000
_cell.length_b   1.000
_cell.length_c   1.000
_cell.angle_alpha   90.00
_cell.angle_beta   90.00
_cell.angle_gamma   90.00
#
_symmetry.space_group_name_H-M   'P 1'
#
loop_
_entity.id
_entity.type
_entity.pdbx_description
1 polymer ?
#
loop_
_entity_poly.entity_id
_entity_poly.type
_entity_poly.pdbx_seq_one_letter_code
_entity_poly.pdbx_strand_id
1 'polypeptide(L)'
;MSRSPAANALPRSSWHTDRGAVAVVVAVAMTALLLVGAVVVDIGAALLSRHHAQTVADAAALAGARQLGGVYERTPTTITTQMLSAVDRTRVLRAAAQVADRNRINLATLTLAELRIGAWNPASQRLAATNIGADALSVRASGQTSTFLAGLLGIRRLDIAATATAALTPLGEVPPGGLPAPVGIASGFVAQGPIDGKRVVFYQAGSSGPCTGWTTFTQGPSTVAGLQTVLSGLTTGSLSSPAAQANRSQFQFVRGNLATIFPQIKALYDAKKNPATGQWVTVVPIYERRACQAPSGSLRIAGFSTAVITLVSTPNGPVLEGVLRSGSVAIGRGGGPDYGTKGSFPGLVS
;
A
#
# COMPACT_ATOMS: atom_id res chain seq x y z
N MET A 1 35.88 110.07 -13.01
CA MET A 1 35.42 109.11 -12.05
C MET A 1 34.43 108.23 -12.69
N SER A 2 34.82 107.00 -13.09
CA SER A 2 33.98 106.02 -13.68
C SER A 2 34.37 104.66 -13.09
N ARG A 3 33.49 104.05 -12.29
CA ARG A 3 33.70 102.72 -11.75
C ARG A 3 33.02 101.69 -12.68
N SER A 4 33.80 100.73 -13.17
CA SER A 4 33.33 99.59 -13.89
C SER A 4 32.80 98.53 -12.91
N PRO A 5 31.69 97.88 -13.17
CA PRO A 5 31.23 96.77 -12.28
C PRO A 5 31.95 95.45 -12.66
N ALA A 6 32.37 94.75 -11.66
CA ALA A 6 32.91 93.39 -11.71
C ALA A 6 31.90 92.38 -12.16
N ALA A 7 32.21 91.60 -13.16
CA ALA A 7 31.37 90.46 -13.59
C ALA A 7 31.57 89.30 -12.65
N ASN A 8 30.47 88.86 -11.99
CA ASN A 8 30.38 87.62 -11.20
C ASN A 8 30.41 86.42 -12.16
N ALA A 9 31.51 85.69 -12.18
CA ALA A 9 31.61 84.39 -12.84
C ALA A 9 30.88 83.32 -11.95
N LEU A 10 29.81 82.74 -12.46
CA LEU A 10 29.16 81.63 -11.86
C LEU A 10 30.03 80.33 -11.95
N PRO A 11 30.13 79.54 -10.92
CA PRO A 11 30.93 78.32 -11.01
C PRO A 11 30.27 77.32 -11.99
N ARG A 12 31.02 76.86 -12.99
CA ARG A 12 30.67 75.78 -13.88
C ARG A 12 30.54 74.51 -13.02
N SER A 13 29.31 74.00 -12.83
CA SER A 13 29.07 72.72 -12.23
C SER A 13 29.67 71.61 -13.07
N SER A 14 30.55 70.82 -12.48
CA SER A 14 31.22 69.65 -13.10
C SER A 14 30.29 68.48 -13.20
N TRP A 15 29.36 68.47 -14.16
CA TRP A 15 28.39 67.41 -14.40
C TRP A 15 29.02 66.14 -15.07
N HIS A 16 30.36 66.08 -15.23
CA HIS A 16 31.00 64.96 -15.92
C HIS A 16 31.47 63.78 -15.05
N THR A 17 31.51 63.92 -13.72
CA THR A 17 32.01 62.88 -12.85
C THR A 17 30.93 61.86 -12.43
N ASP A 18 29.65 62.25 -12.45
CA ASP A 18 28.56 61.36 -11.95
C ASP A 18 28.14 60.29 -12.96
N ARG A 19 28.34 60.52 -14.26
CA ARG A 19 27.97 59.54 -15.32
C ARG A 19 28.80 58.25 -15.27
N GLY A 20 30.07 58.35 -14.89
CA GLY A 20 30.93 57.18 -14.73
C GLY A 20 30.61 56.34 -13.52
N ALA A 21 30.27 56.99 -12.39
CA ALA A 21 29.89 56.30 -11.17
C ALA A 21 28.56 55.51 -11.31
N VAL A 22 27.56 56.08 -11.99
CA VAL A 22 26.29 55.41 -12.28
C VAL A 22 26.48 54.15 -13.14
N ALA A 23 27.34 54.23 -14.17
CA ALA A 23 27.63 53.09 -15.03
C ALA A 23 28.25 51.90 -14.24
N VAL A 24 29.17 52.18 -13.32
CA VAL A 24 29.77 51.15 -12.44
C VAL A 24 28.74 50.54 -11.51
N VAL A 25 27.90 51.37 -10.88
CA VAL A 25 26.83 50.87 -9.99
C VAL A 25 25.83 49.98 -10.74
N VAL A 26 25.41 50.41 -11.95
CA VAL A 26 24.51 49.61 -12.80
C VAL A 26 25.17 48.29 -13.24
N ALA A 27 26.43 48.28 -13.61
CA ALA A 27 27.15 47.07 -13.98
C ALA A 27 27.25 46.09 -12.82
N VAL A 28 27.55 46.56 -11.60
CA VAL A 28 27.62 45.73 -10.40
C VAL A 28 26.22 45.21 -10.04
N ALA A 29 25.17 46.03 -10.09
CA ALA A 29 23.81 45.62 -9.84
C ALA A 29 23.30 44.58 -10.85
N MET A 30 23.57 44.76 -12.14
CA MET A 30 23.22 43.79 -13.17
C MET A 30 23.97 42.47 -12.98
N THR A 31 25.24 42.51 -12.63
CA THR A 31 26.02 41.29 -12.34
C THR A 31 25.45 40.57 -11.11
N ALA A 32 25.09 41.26 -10.05
CA ALA A 32 24.47 40.69 -8.87
C ALA A 32 23.10 40.04 -9.18
N LEU A 33 22.26 40.71 -9.98
CA LEU A 33 20.97 40.19 -10.41
C LEU A 33 21.13 38.94 -11.29
N LEU A 34 22.10 38.92 -12.19
CA LEU A 34 22.43 37.76 -13.03
C LEU A 34 22.90 36.57 -12.17
N LEU A 35 23.74 36.81 -11.16
CA LEU A 35 24.19 35.77 -10.23
C LEU A 35 23.01 35.18 -9.41
N VAL A 36 22.12 36.03 -8.93
CA VAL A 36 20.90 35.56 -8.21
C VAL A 36 20.02 34.75 -9.15
N GLY A 37 19.76 35.24 -10.36
CA GLY A 37 18.98 34.49 -11.36
C GLY A 37 19.62 33.13 -11.71
N ALA A 38 20.94 33.10 -11.80
CA ALA A 38 21.72 31.90 -12.02
C ALA A 38 21.51 30.83 -10.97
N VAL A 39 21.60 31.22 -9.70
CA VAL A 39 21.38 30.32 -8.55
C VAL A 39 19.95 29.78 -8.54
N VAL A 40 18.97 30.61 -8.84
CA VAL A 40 17.55 30.18 -8.91
C VAL A 40 17.34 29.12 -10.00
N VAL A 41 17.94 29.30 -11.18
CA VAL A 41 17.82 28.31 -12.28
C VAL A 41 18.50 26.99 -11.93
N ASP A 42 19.68 26.99 -11.34
CA ASP A 42 20.40 25.78 -10.98
C ASP A 42 19.71 25.03 -9.84
N ILE A 43 19.17 25.74 -8.83
CA ILE A 43 18.38 25.15 -7.76
C ILE A 43 17.09 24.55 -8.33
N GLY A 44 16.40 25.25 -9.22
CA GLY A 44 15.20 24.76 -9.89
C GLY A 44 15.47 23.46 -10.66
N ALA A 45 16.56 23.39 -11.41
CA ALA A 45 16.97 22.19 -12.14
C ALA A 45 17.32 21.02 -11.19
N ALA A 46 18.01 21.31 -10.08
CA ALA A 46 18.34 20.31 -9.06
C ALA A 46 17.08 19.75 -8.37
N LEU A 47 16.11 20.60 -8.04
CA LEU A 47 14.83 20.20 -7.47
C LEU A 47 14.03 19.31 -8.44
N LEU A 48 13.95 19.69 -9.71
CA LEU A 48 13.29 18.90 -10.74
C LEU A 48 13.95 17.52 -10.89
N SER A 49 15.27 17.47 -10.90
CA SER A 49 16.02 16.22 -10.98
C SER A 49 15.79 15.34 -9.75
N ARG A 50 15.68 15.94 -8.56
CA ARG A 50 15.34 15.21 -7.32
C ARG A 50 13.91 14.64 -7.35
N HIS A 51 12.93 15.40 -7.83
CA HIS A 51 11.57 14.92 -8.02
C HIS A 51 11.51 13.74 -9.01
N HIS A 52 12.28 13.80 -10.09
CA HIS A 52 12.40 12.69 -11.02
C HIS A 52 13.01 11.45 -10.36
N ALA A 53 14.09 11.61 -9.59
CA ALA A 53 14.71 10.52 -8.85
C ALA A 53 13.73 9.89 -7.84
N GLN A 54 12.89 10.72 -7.18
CA GLN A 54 11.82 10.24 -6.29
C GLN A 54 10.79 9.40 -7.05
N THR A 55 10.29 9.90 -8.18
CA THR A 55 9.33 9.15 -9.02
C THR A 55 9.87 7.79 -9.45
N VAL A 56 11.15 7.73 -9.83
CA VAL A 56 11.81 6.46 -10.19
C VAL A 56 11.93 5.52 -8.99
N ALA A 57 12.33 6.05 -7.83
CA ALA A 57 12.43 5.26 -6.60
C ALA A 57 11.06 4.71 -6.16
N ASP A 58 10.01 5.55 -6.18
CA ASP A 58 8.64 5.18 -5.84
C ASP A 58 8.11 4.06 -6.75
N ALA A 59 8.24 4.24 -8.06
CA ALA A 59 7.80 3.26 -9.05
C ALA A 59 8.55 1.92 -8.91
N ALA A 60 9.85 1.97 -8.70
CA ALA A 60 10.68 0.78 -8.50
C ALA A 60 10.34 0.05 -7.18
N ALA A 61 10.14 0.80 -6.09
CA ALA A 61 9.75 0.24 -4.81
C ALA A 61 8.39 -0.47 -4.88
N LEU A 62 7.40 0.19 -5.50
CA LEU A 62 6.07 -0.40 -5.71
C LEU A 62 6.12 -1.64 -6.60
N ALA A 63 6.89 -1.63 -7.68
CA ALA A 63 7.01 -2.77 -8.58
C ALA A 63 7.65 -3.99 -7.89
N GLY A 64 8.72 -3.78 -7.14
CA GLY A 64 9.37 -4.85 -6.41
C GLY A 64 8.51 -5.38 -5.26
N ALA A 65 7.86 -4.51 -4.48
CA ALA A 65 6.95 -4.93 -3.43
C ALA A 65 5.69 -5.63 -3.98
N ARG A 66 5.17 -5.24 -5.17
CA ARG A 66 4.09 -5.98 -5.84
C ARG A 66 4.52 -7.38 -6.26
N GLN A 67 5.75 -7.52 -6.77
CA GLN A 67 6.31 -8.84 -7.08
C GLN A 67 6.45 -9.71 -5.82
N LEU A 68 6.84 -9.10 -4.69
CA LEU A 68 6.89 -9.76 -3.39
C LEU A 68 5.51 -10.23 -2.94
N GLY A 69 4.47 -9.39 -3.06
CA GLY A 69 3.08 -9.78 -2.82
C GLY A 69 2.65 -10.98 -3.65
N GLY A 70 3.01 -10.99 -4.94
CA GLY A 70 2.73 -12.12 -5.84
C GLY A 70 3.48 -13.42 -5.48
N VAL A 71 4.62 -13.36 -4.81
CA VAL A 71 5.28 -14.55 -4.25
C VAL A 71 4.42 -15.15 -3.14
N TYR A 72 3.97 -14.33 -2.23
CA TYR A 72 3.16 -14.79 -1.08
C TYR A 72 1.74 -15.22 -1.46
N GLU A 73 1.12 -14.61 -2.47
CA GLU A 73 -0.18 -15.07 -2.99
C GLU A 73 -0.16 -16.56 -3.42
N ARG A 74 0.97 -17.01 -3.96
CA ARG A 74 1.15 -18.40 -4.44
C ARG A 74 1.49 -19.38 -3.33
N THR A 75 1.87 -18.89 -2.17
CA THR A 75 2.36 -19.72 -1.07
C THR A 75 1.39 -19.61 0.10
N PRO A 76 0.68 -20.68 0.49
CA PRO A 76 -0.34 -20.62 1.56
C PRO A 76 0.25 -20.55 2.97
N THR A 77 1.49 -20.10 3.11
CA THR A 77 2.21 -19.94 4.37
C THR A 77 2.12 -18.51 4.90
N THR A 78 2.36 -18.33 6.19
CA THR A 78 2.42 -17.00 6.80
C THR A 78 3.74 -16.30 6.45
N ILE A 79 3.69 -14.99 6.15
CA ILE A 79 4.89 -14.20 5.83
C ILE A 79 5.92 -14.30 6.96
N THR A 80 5.47 -14.25 8.22
CA THR A 80 6.35 -14.15 9.39
C THR A 80 7.37 -15.29 9.52
N THR A 81 7.04 -16.45 8.99
CA THR A 81 7.93 -17.64 9.03
C THR A 81 8.53 -17.99 7.68
N GLN A 82 8.08 -17.35 6.62
CA GLN A 82 8.53 -17.68 5.27
C GLN A 82 9.86 -17.01 4.96
N MET A 83 10.84 -17.81 4.56
CA MET A 83 12.09 -17.34 3.99
C MET A 83 11.95 -17.17 2.47
N LEU A 84 12.29 -16.01 1.96
CA LEU A 84 12.36 -15.77 0.51
C LEU A 84 13.48 -16.62 -0.10
N SER A 85 13.15 -17.40 -1.11
CA SER A 85 14.13 -18.13 -1.89
C SER A 85 15.05 -17.15 -2.65
N ALA A 86 16.27 -17.58 -2.98
CA ALA A 86 17.20 -16.77 -3.78
C ALA A 86 16.59 -16.40 -5.15
N VAL A 87 15.79 -17.29 -5.73
CA VAL A 87 15.09 -17.08 -7.01
C VAL A 87 14.03 -15.99 -6.86
N ASP A 88 13.20 -16.05 -5.82
CA ASP A 88 12.14 -15.05 -5.61
C ASP A 88 12.74 -13.68 -5.26
N ARG A 89 13.80 -13.64 -4.44
CA ARG A 89 14.54 -12.42 -4.18
C ARG A 89 15.05 -11.79 -5.48
N THR A 90 15.66 -12.58 -6.35
CA THR A 90 16.15 -12.10 -7.66
C THR A 90 15.00 -11.57 -8.53
N ARG A 91 13.84 -12.21 -8.52
CA ARG A 91 12.64 -11.73 -9.25
C ARG A 91 12.16 -10.39 -8.73
N VAL A 92 12.09 -10.22 -7.41
CA VAL A 92 11.69 -8.96 -6.76
C VAL A 92 12.64 -7.83 -7.15
N LEU A 93 13.95 -8.04 -7.02
CA LEU A 93 14.96 -7.03 -7.35
C LEU A 93 14.97 -6.70 -8.85
N ARG A 94 14.80 -7.70 -9.72
CA ARG A 94 14.71 -7.50 -11.16
C ARG A 94 13.47 -6.69 -11.55
N ALA A 95 12.31 -6.94 -10.94
CA ALA A 95 11.10 -6.18 -11.20
C ALA A 95 11.28 -4.69 -10.87
N ALA A 96 11.90 -4.39 -9.72
CA ALA A 96 12.24 -3.03 -9.34
C ALA A 96 13.21 -2.38 -10.35
N ALA A 97 14.29 -3.06 -10.72
CA ALA A 97 15.27 -2.56 -11.68
C ALA A 97 14.67 -2.28 -13.05
N GLN A 98 13.83 -3.18 -13.58
CA GLN A 98 13.18 -3.00 -14.89
C GLN A 98 12.26 -1.78 -14.93
N VAL A 99 11.51 -1.52 -13.84
CA VAL A 99 10.63 -0.35 -13.77
C VAL A 99 11.46 0.93 -13.64
N ALA A 100 12.52 0.91 -12.86
CA ALA A 100 13.44 2.04 -12.78
C ALA A 100 14.07 2.36 -14.14
N ASP A 101 14.52 1.36 -14.89
CA ASP A 101 15.11 1.54 -16.22
C ASP A 101 14.13 2.17 -17.21
N ARG A 102 12.86 1.78 -17.15
CA ARG A 102 11.81 2.36 -18.02
C ARG A 102 11.44 3.81 -17.65
N ASN A 103 11.67 4.21 -16.41
CA ASN A 103 11.33 5.54 -15.90
C ASN A 103 12.52 6.52 -15.84
N ARG A 104 13.70 6.13 -16.33
CA ARG A 104 14.91 6.98 -16.36
C ARG A 104 14.90 8.05 -17.44
N ILE A 105 13.77 8.45 -17.95
CA ILE A 105 13.67 9.43 -19.04
C ILE A 105 14.44 10.71 -18.67
N ASN A 106 15.44 11.06 -19.47
CA ASN A 106 16.30 12.25 -19.38
C ASN A 106 17.29 12.36 -18.20
N LEU A 107 17.52 11.29 -17.41
CA LEU A 107 18.54 11.26 -16.37
C LEU A 107 19.54 10.13 -16.65
N ALA A 108 20.42 10.36 -17.62
CA ALA A 108 21.43 9.37 -18.05
C ALA A 108 22.36 8.89 -16.91
N THR A 109 22.45 9.66 -15.83
CA THR A 109 23.30 9.37 -14.67
C THR A 109 22.55 8.77 -13.47
N LEU A 110 21.20 8.61 -13.54
CA LEU A 110 20.43 8.03 -12.45
C LEU A 110 20.62 6.52 -12.37
N THR A 111 21.09 6.03 -11.24
CA THR A 111 21.28 4.61 -10.95
C THR A 111 20.51 4.21 -9.70
N LEU A 112 20.10 2.93 -9.63
CA LEU A 112 19.62 2.35 -8.37
C LEU A 112 20.85 2.05 -7.50
N ALA A 113 21.13 2.94 -6.55
CA ALA A 113 22.30 2.81 -5.69
C ALA A 113 22.11 1.69 -4.67
N GLU A 114 20.86 1.45 -4.22
CA GLU A 114 20.59 0.46 -3.20
C GLU A 114 19.17 -0.09 -3.32
N LEU A 115 19.06 -1.42 -3.19
CA LEU A 115 17.82 -2.19 -3.15
C LEU A 115 17.84 -3.09 -1.92
N ARG A 116 16.96 -2.82 -0.95
CA ARG A 116 16.86 -3.58 0.30
C ARG A 116 15.48 -4.21 0.45
N ILE A 117 15.45 -5.55 0.53
CA ILE A 117 14.26 -6.30 0.92
C ILE A 117 14.29 -6.46 2.43
N GLY A 118 13.13 -6.36 3.09
CA GLY A 118 13.05 -6.50 4.53
C GLY A 118 11.64 -6.47 5.09
N ALA A 119 11.56 -6.50 6.42
CA ALA A 119 10.34 -6.33 7.16
C ALA A 119 10.15 -4.85 7.54
N TRP A 120 8.96 -4.32 7.23
CA TRP A 120 8.58 -2.95 7.58
C TRP A 120 8.02 -2.89 9.00
N ASN A 121 8.56 -1.98 9.80
CA ASN A 121 7.99 -1.68 11.11
C ASN A 121 7.25 -0.34 11.05
N PRO A 122 5.90 -0.32 11.10
CA PRO A 122 5.12 0.91 10.99
C PRO A 122 5.28 1.85 12.19
N ALA A 123 5.60 1.32 13.37
CA ALA A 123 5.76 2.14 14.58
C ALA A 123 7.07 2.94 14.54
N SER A 124 8.17 2.33 14.09
CA SER A 124 9.47 3.00 13.96
C SER A 124 9.71 3.64 12.59
N GLN A 125 8.82 3.39 11.61
CA GLN A 125 8.97 3.79 10.20
C GLN A 125 10.33 3.37 9.60
N ARG A 126 10.77 2.16 9.92
CA ARG A 126 12.06 1.60 9.46
C ARG A 126 11.91 0.24 8.83
N LEU A 127 12.73 0.00 7.82
CA LEU A 127 12.92 -1.30 7.21
C LEU A 127 14.05 -2.05 7.92
N ALA A 128 13.74 -3.23 8.45
CA ALA A 128 14.73 -4.18 8.92
C ALA A 128 15.10 -5.13 7.78
N ALA A 129 16.33 -5.07 7.28
CA ALA A 129 16.76 -5.93 6.19
C ALA A 129 16.74 -7.41 6.63
N THR A 130 15.90 -8.21 5.99
CA THR A 130 15.76 -9.65 6.29
C THR A 130 15.18 -10.37 5.08
N ASN A 131 15.44 -11.67 4.98
CA ASN A 131 14.79 -12.56 4.03
C ASN A 131 13.64 -13.36 4.65
N ILE A 132 13.52 -13.36 5.99
CA ILE A 132 12.44 -14.03 6.72
C ILE A 132 11.42 -12.97 7.11
N GLY A 133 10.16 -13.20 6.78
CA GLY A 133 9.11 -12.25 7.10
C GLY A 133 9.20 -10.94 6.30
N ALA A 134 9.91 -10.91 5.20
CA ALA A 134 10.07 -9.72 4.39
C ALA A 134 8.74 -9.32 3.74
N ASP A 135 8.29 -8.09 3.96
CA ASP A 135 7.03 -7.55 3.44
C ASP A 135 7.19 -6.21 2.73
N ALA A 136 8.42 -5.73 2.61
CA ALA A 136 8.72 -4.44 2.01
C ALA A 136 10.00 -4.43 1.19
N LEU A 137 10.08 -3.46 0.28
CA LEU A 137 11.26 -3.13 -0.50
C LEU A 137 11.56 -1.64 -0.37
N SER A 138 12.79 -1.31 0.01
CA SER A 138 13.34 0.04 -0.04
C SER A 138 14.27 0.17 -1.25
N VAL A 139 14.14 1.29 -1.95
CA VAL A 139 14.90 1.62 -3.15
C VAL A 139 15.52 2.99 -2.95
N ARG A 140 16.82 3.09 -3.18
CA ARG A 140 17.53 4.36 -3.26
C ARG A 140 17.99 4.60 -4.69
N ALA A 141 17.47 5.64 -5.30
CA ALA A 141 17.93 6.16 -6.57
C ALA A 141 18.93 7.30 -6.33
N SER A 142 20.07 7.30 -6.99
CA SER A 142 21.06 8.38 -6.92
C SER A 142 21.62 8.69 -8.28
N GLY A 143 22.03 9.93 -8.46
CA GLY A 143 22.60 10.42 -9.73
C GLY A 143 23.19 11.79 -9.57
N GLN A 144 23.58 12.38 -10.69
CA GLN A 144 24.13 13.74 -10.75
C GLN A 144 23.35 14.57 -11.76
N THR A 145 23.11 15.82 -11.43
CA THR A 145 22.61 16.82 -12.37
C THR A 145 23.69 17.84 -12.66
N SER A 146 23.81 18.26 -13.92
CA SER A 146 24.72 19.32 -14.30
C SER A 146 24.15 20.68 -13.89
N THR A 147 25.00 21.56 -13.40
CA THR A 147 24.68 22.95 -13.15
C THR A 147 24.91 23.77 -14.43
N PHE A 148 24.14 24.81 -14.63
CA PHE A 148 24.24 25.66 -15.79
C PHE A 148 25.16 26.87 -15.50
N LEU A 149 24.87 27.61 -14.46
CA LEU A 149 25.58 28.83 -14.12
C LEU A 149 26.51 28.68 -12.92
N ALA A 150 26.24 27.81 -11.98
CA ALA A 150 27.16 27.46 -10.90
C ALA A 150 28.45 26.81 -11.45
N GLY A 151 28.40 26.26 -12.67
CA GLY A 151 29.57 25.78 -13.41
C GLY A 151 30.64 26.85 -13.64
N LEU A 152 30.24 28.12 -13.76
CA LEU A 152 31.17 29.26 -13.86
C LEU A 152 31.95 29.50 -12.57
N LEU A 153 31.38 29.11 -11.44
CA LEU A 153 32.00 29.17 -10.12
C LEU A 153 32.76 27.88 -9.75
N GLY A 154 32.90 26.94 -10.71
CA GLY A 154 33.59 25.67 -10.52
C GLY A 154 32.71 24.51 -10.04
N ILE A 155 31.43 24.75 -9.72
CA ILE A 155 30.48 23.72 -9.29
C ILE A 155 29.77 23.17 -10.52
N ARG A 156 30.31 22.11 -11.13
CA ARG A 156 29.80 21.59 -12.40
C ARG A 156 28.71 20.57 -12.28
N ARG A 157 28.57 19.91 -11.13
CA ARG A 157 27.59 18.84 -10.87
C ARG A 157 27.08 18.92 -9.44
N LEU A 158 25.82 18.56 -9.24
CA LEU A 158 25.19 18.38 -7.95
C LEU A 158 24.72 16.93 -7.81
N ASP A 159 25.06 16.32 -6.69
CA ASP A 159 24.56 14.97 -6.36
C ASP A 159 23.09 15.04 -5.96
N ILE A 160 22.31 14.15 -6.53
CA ILE A 160 20.88 13.97 -6.19
C ILE A 160 20.66 12.56 -5.68
N ALA A 161 19.82 12.42 -4.67
CA ALA A 161 19.37 11.13 -4.20
C ALA A 161 17.92 11.21 -3.72
N ALA A 162 17.19 10.10 -3.90
CA ALA A 162 15.86 9.92 -3.40
C ALA A 162 15.72 8.48 -2.89
N THR A 163 14.91 8.29 -1.86
CA THR A 163 14.65 6.96 -1.30
C THR A 163 13.15 6.78 -1.19
N ALA A 164 12.68 5.60 -1.58
CA ALA A 164 11.29 5.19 -1.42
C ALA A 164 11.21 3.81 -0.80
N THR A 165 10.21 3.59 0.03
CA THR A 165 9.91 2.28 0.59
C THR A 165 8.45 1.94 0.32
N ALA A 166 8.22 0.76 -0.26
CA ALA A 166 6.88 0.21 -0.46
C ALA A 166 6.72 -1.07 0.36
N ALA A 167 5.58 -1.21 1.02
CA ALA A 167 5.29 -2.35 1.88
C ALA A 167 3.91 -2.95 1.61
N LEU A 168 3.77 -4.24 1.92
CA LEU A 168 2.49 -4.92 2.01
C LEU A 168 1.84 -4.53 3.32
N THR A 169 0.79 -3.72 3.25
CA THR A 169 0.07 -3.20 4.41
C THR A 169 -1.21 -4.02 4.68
N PRO A 170 -1.83 -3.91 5.87
CA PRO A 170 -3.05 -4.63 6.21
C PRO A 170 -4.14 -4.46 5.15
N LEU A 171 -4.84 -5.56 4.83
CA LEU A 171 -5.82 -5.64 3.75
C LEU A 171 -6.99 -4.69 3.99
N GLY A 172 -7.19 -3.73 3.10
CA GLY A 172 -8.23 -2.72 3.17
C GLY A 172 -9.30 -2.87 2.09
N GLU A 173 -8.95 -3.48 0.97
CA GLU A 173 -9.87 -3.67 -0.15
C GLU A 173 -9.66 -5.03 -0.79
N VAL A 174 -10.76 -5.73 -1.06
CA VAL A 174 -10.80 -7.04 -1.71
C VAL A 174 -11.52 -6.90 -3.04
N PRO A 175 -10.97 -7.40 -4.16
CA PRO A 175 -11.64 -7.37 -5.48
C PRO A 175 -12.83 -8.34 -5.53
N PRO A 176 -13.68 -8.25 -6.57
CA PRO A 176 -14.71 -9.25 -6.83
C PRO A 176 -14.11 -10.66 -6.83
N GLY A 177 -14.81 -11.62 -6.20
CA GLY A 177 -14.34 -13.01 -6.05
C GLY A 177 -13.32 -13.22 -4.91
N GLY A 178 -12.82 -12.17 -4.27
CA GLY A 178 -11.81 -12.26 -3.21
C GLY A 178 -12.36 -12.73 -1.84
N LEU A 179 -13.69 -12.86 -1.69
CA LEU A 179 -14.35 -13.38 -0.50
C LEU A 179 -15.15 -14.65 -0.85
N PRO A 180 -14.49 -15.78 -1.12
CA PRO A 180 -15.19 -16.98 -1.57
C PRO A 180 -16.04 -17.65 -0.47
N ALA A 181 -15.84 -17.29 0.81
CA ALA A 181 -16.63 -17.75 1.95
C ALA A 181 -17.65 -16.67 2.35
N PRO A 182 -18.97 -16.90 2.19
CA PRO A 182 -20.01 -15.93 2.57
C PRO A 182 -20.28 -15.99 4.08
N VAL A 183 -19.23 -15.87 4.89
CA VAL A 183 -19.30 -15.89 6.35
C VAL A 183 -18.31 -14.88 6.92
N GLY A 184 -18.75 -14.12 7.93
CA GLY A 184 -17.95 -13.12 8.60
C GLY A 184 -17.78 -13.39 10.09
N ILE A 185 -16.89 -12.63 10.72
CA ILE A 185 -16.51 -12.72 12.13
C ILE A 185 -16.72 -11.35 12.79
N ALA A 186 -17.21 -11.34 14.04
CA ALA A 186 -17.41 -10.11 14.80
C ALA A 186 -16.05 -9.46 15.16
N SER A 187 -15.94 -8.14 14.99
CA SER A 187 -14.74 -7.39 15.33
C SER A 187 -14.34 -7.50 16.79
N GLY A 188 -15.33 -7.57 17.69
CA GLY A 188 -15.08 -7.78 19.13
C GLY A 188 -14.46 -9.12 19.45
N PHE A 189 -14.73 -10.17 18.67
CA PHE A 189 -14.05 -11.47 18.82
C PHE A 189 -12.58 -11.36 18.44
N VAL A 190 -12.27 -10.72 17.32
CA VAL A 190 -10.90 -10.59 16.83
C VAL A 190 -10.07 -9.70 17.74
N ALA A 191 -10.67 -8.67 18.35
CA ALA A 191 -10.01 -7.76 19.28
C ALA A 191 -9.58 -8.39 20.62
N GLN A 192 -10.10 -9.58 20.95
CA GLN A 192 -9.79 -10.28 22.23
C GLN A 192 -8.51 -11.12 22.11
N GLY A 193 -7.33 -10.52 22.23
CA GLY A 193 -6.06 -11.24 22.21
C GLY A 193 -5.50 -11.49 20.80
N PRO A 194 -4.46 -12.33 20.68
CA PRO A 194 -3.76 -12.55 19.41
C PRO A 194 -4.69 -13.20 18.38
N ILE A 195 -4.53 -12.79 17.13
CA ILE A 195 -5.32 -13.31 16.00
C ILE A 195 -4.82 -14.70 15.60
N ASP A 196 -3.49 -14.88 15.57
CA ASP A 196 -2.89 -16.12 15.11
C ASP A 196 -3.26 -17.32 16.00
N GLY A 197 -3.68 -18.39 15.35
CA GLY A 197 -4.12 -19.61 16.06
C GLY A 197 -5.50 -19.54 16.69
N LYS A 198 -6.21 -18.40 16.60
CA LYS A 198 -7.52 -18.23 17.24
C LYS A 198 -8.59 -19.07 16.56
N ARG A 199 -9.22 -19.95 17.32
CA ARG A 199 -10.29 -20.84 16.83
C ARG A 199 -11.63 -20.12 16.75
N VAL A 200 -12.36 -20.37 15.70
CA VAL A 200 -13.69 -19.80 15.42
C VAL A 200 -14.62 -20.88 14.86
N VAL A 201 -15.88 -20.91 15.30
CA VAL A 201 -16.90 -21.83 14.79
C VAL A 201 -17.77 -21.06 13.81
N PHE A 202 -17.87 -21.52 12.57
CA PHE A 202 -18.70 -20.91 11.52
C PHE A 202 -20.09 -21.55 11.43
N TYR A 203 -20.18 -22.86 11.71
CA TYR A 203 -21.45 -23.60 11.73
C TYR A 203 -21.39 -24.72 12.76
N GLN A 204 -22.44 -24.87 13.55
CA GLN A 204 -22.62 -25.95 14.48
C GLN A 204 -24.10 -26.18 14.75
N ALA A 205 -24.57 -27.46 14.72
CA ALA A 205 -25.93 -27.86 15.09
C ALA A 205 -27.04 -26.99 14.46
N GLY A 206 -26.93 -26.66 13.19
CA GLY A 206 -27.93 -25.88 12.46
C GLY A 206 -27.87 -24.36 12.67
N SER A 207 -26.84 -23.82 13.32
CA SER A 207 -26.70 -22.40 13.58
C SER A 207 -25.30 -21.89 13.24
N SER A 208 -25.16 -20.57 13.11
CA SER A 208 -23.84 -19.91 13.14
C SER A 208 -23.19 -20.10 14.51
N GLY A 209 -21.86 -20.05 14.56
CA GLY A 209 -21.13 -19.90 15.82
C GLY A 209 -21.46 -18.57 16.52
N PRO A 210 -21.13 -18.43 17.81
CA PRO A 210 -21.54 -17.27 18.60
C PRO A 210 -20.99 -15.94 18.10
N CYS A 211 -19.80 -15.94 17.47
CA CYS A 211 -19.12 -14.72 17.00
C CYS A 211 -19.08 -14.64 15.47
N THR A 212 -19.87 -15.45 14.76
CA THR A 212 -19.85 -15.53 13.29
C THR A 212 -21.24 -15.33 12.72
N GLY A 213 -21.30 -15.00 11.43
CA GLY A 213 -22.56 -14.87 10.72
C GLY A 213 -22.40 -15.12 9.23
N TRP A 214 -23.40 -15.79 8.66
CA TRP A 214 -23.49 -16.03 7.23
C TRP A 214 -24.10 -14.82 6.54
N THR A 215 -23.63 -14.51 5.35
CA THR A 215 -24.00 -13.29 4.61
C THR A 215 -24.39 -13.61 3.18
N THR A 216 -25.40 -12.90 2.67
CA THR A 216 -25.72 -12.85 1.25
C THR A 216 -24.93 -11.77 0.53
N PHE A 217 -23.91 -11.16 1.19
CA PHE A 217 -23.22 -9.96 0.73
C PHE A 217 -24.20 -8.81 0.50
N THR A 218 -24.25 -8.30 -0.74
CA THR A 218 -25.21 -7.29 -1.22
C THR A 218 -26.17 -7.86 -2.28
N GLN A 219 -26.10 -9.19 -2.54
CA GLN A 219 -26.65 -9.82 -3.76
C GLN A 219 -28.00 -10.49 -3.56
N GLY A 220 -28.57 -10.40 -2.38
CA GLY A 220 -29.87 -11.03 -2.12
C GLY A 220 -30.49 -10.62 -0.79
N PRO A 221 -31.72 -11.03 -0.53
CA PRO A 221 -32.37 -10.81 0.77
C PRO A 221 -31.59 -11.53 1.88
N SER A 222 -31.57 -10.94 3.07
CA SER A 222 -30.94 -11.53 4.29
C SER A 222 -31.78 -12.70 4.85
N THR A 223 -32.13 -13.65 4.00
CA THR A 223 -32.91 -14.83 4.31
C THR A 223 -32.11 -16.12 4.09
N VAL A 224 -32.54 -17.23 4.69
CA VAL A 224 -31.91 -18.54 4.49
C VAL A 224 -31.99 -18.96 3.02
N ALA A 225 -33.10 -18.70 2.33
CA ALA A 225 -33.25 -18.99 0.90
C ALA A 225 -32.30 -18.13 0.02
N GLY A 226 -32.14 -16.84 0.35
CA GLY A 226 -31.16 -15.98 -0.32
C GLY A 226 -29.72 -16.50 -0.13
N LEU A 227 -29.37 -16.94 1.07
CA LEU A 227 -28.08 -17.54 1.35
C LEU A 227 -27.87 -18.85 0.58
N GLN A 228 -28.90 -19.70 0.47
CA GLN A 228 -28.82 -20.92 -0.34
C GLN A 228 -28.47 -20.63 -1.80
N THR A 229 -29.08 -19.59 -2.39
CA THR A 229 -28.77 -19.15 -3.75
C THR A 229 -27.32 -18.69 -3.88
N VAL A 230 -26.83 -17.89 -2.92
CA VAL A 230 -25.44 -17.42 -2.89
C VAL A 230 -24.46 -18.58 -2.78
N LEU A 231 -24.69 -19.53 -1.86
CA LEU A 231 -23.84 -20.71 -1.69
C LEU A 231 -23.77 -21.55 -2.96
N SER A 232 -24.92 -21.81 -3.58
CA SER A 232 -24.99 -22.58 -4.85
C SER A 232 -24.25 -21.85 -5.97
N GLY A 233 -24.45 -20.56 -6.13
CA GLY A 233 -23.76 -19.73 -7.12
C GLY A 233 -22.24 -19.67 -6.93
N LEU A 234 -21.76 -19.56 -5.69
CA LEU A 234 -20.33 -19.60 -5.37
C LEU A 234 -19.72 -20.99 -5.61
N THR A 235 -20.49 -22.05 -5.40
CA THR A 235 -20.05 -23.44 -5.62
C THR A 235 -19.87 -23.72 -7.11
N THR A 236 -20.85 -23.32 -7.93
CA THR A 236 -20.83 -23.52 -9.40
C THR A 236 -19.95 -22.51 -10.15
N GLY A 237 -19.56 -21.41 -9.48
CA GLY A 237 -18.84 -20.29 -10.12
C GLY A 237 -19.74 -19.36 -10.94
N SER A 238 -21.07 -19.54 -10.89
CA SER A 238 -22.03 -18.64 -11.55
C SER A 238 -22.20 -17.30 -10.83
N LEU A 239 -21.73 -17.22 -9.57
CA LEU A 239 -21.73 -16.04 -8.74
C LEU A 239 -20.34 -15.82 -8.17
N SER A 240 -19.91 -14.55 -8.12
CA SER A 240 -18.70 -14.10 -7.43
C SER A 240 -19.07 -13.17 -6.28
N SER A 241 -18.29 -13.19 -5.19
CA SER A 241 -18.46 -12.19 -4.13
C SER A 241 -18.25 -10.78 -4.69
N PRO A 242 -18.96 -9.75 -4.19
CA PRO A 242 -18.71 -8.37 -4.59
C PRO A 242 -17.34 -7.90 -4.11
N ALA A 243 -16.84 -6.82 -4.70
CA ALA A 243 -15.73 -6.08 -4.12
C ALA A 243 -16.14 -5.54 -2.74
N ALA A 244 -15.18 -5.48 -1.83
CA ALA A 244 -15.43 -4.99 -0.47
C ALA A 244 -14.28 -4.10 0.01
N GLN A 245 -14.64 -3.03 0.71
CA GLN A 245 -13.72 -2.08 1.31
C GLN A 245 -13.94 -1.99 2.82
N ALA A 246 -12.87 -2.07 3.58
CA ALA A 246 -12.91 -1.87 5.04
C ALA A 246 -13.50 -0.49 5.38
N ASN A 247 -14.33 -0.45 6.42
CA ASN A 247 -15.03 0.74 6.92
C ASN A 247 -16.01 1.43 5.94
N ARG A 248 -16.21 0.86 4.74
CA ARG A 248 -17.12 1.42 3.72
C ARG A 248 -18.20 0.43 3.28
N SER A 249 -17.84 -0.82 2.99
CA SER A 249 -18.79 -1.82 2.54
C SER A 249 -19.72 -2.28 3.67
N GLN A 250 -20.96 -2.60 3.31
CA GLN A 250 -21.94 -3.19 4.20
C GLN A 250 -22.46 -4.49 3.59
N PHE A 251 -22.56 -5.53 4.40
CA PHE A 251 -23.08 -6.83 3.99
C PHE A 251 -24.35 -7.20 4.75
N GLN A 252 -25.24 -7.93 4.09
CA GLN A 252 -26.50 -8.44 4.65
C GLN A 252 -26.25 -9.78 5.35
N PHE A 253 -26.43 -9.81 6.66
CA PHE A 253 -26.25 -11.02 7.47
C PHE A 253 -27.58 -11.72 7.71
N VAL A 254 -27.55 -13.04 7.57
CA VAL A 254 -28.73 -13.91 7.67
C VAL A 254 -28.90 -14.40 9.10
N ARG A 255 -30.12 -14.30 9.61
CA ARG A 255 -30.53 -14.88 10.87
C ARG A 255 -31.50 -16.04 10.62
N GLY A 256 -31.33 -17.13 11.33
CA GLY A 256 -32.26 -18.27 11.27
C GLY A 256 -31.57 -19.62 11.38
N ASN A 257 -32.37 -20.67 11.25
CA ASN A 257 -31.88 -22.04 11.26
C ASN A 257 -31.23 -22.38 9.92
N LEU A 258 -29.96 -22.74 9.97
CA LEU A 258 -29.13 -23.07 8.80
C LEU A 258 -29.06 -24.57 8.51
N ALA A 259 -29.77 -25.41 9.28
CA ALA A 259 -29.73 -26.87 9.13
C ALA A 259 -30.18 -27.31 7.72
N THR A 260 -31.18 -26.62 7.17
CA THR A 260 -31.75 -26.94 5.83
C THR A 260 -30.79 -26.65 4.70
N ILE A 261 -29.83 -25.75 4.89
CA ILE A 261 -28.83 -25.33 3.86
C ILE A 261 -27.43 -25.88 4.13
N PHE A 262 -27.27 -26.74 5.15
CA PHE A 262 -25.98 -27.37 5.42
C PHE A 262 -25.42 -28.16 4.23
N PRO A 263 -26.23 -28.87 3.40
CA PRO A 263 -25.72 -29.51 2.19
C PRO A 263 -25.01 -28.53 1.23
N GLN A 264 -25.52 -27.31 1.07
CA GLN A 264 -24.91 -26.28 0.23
C GLN A 264 -23.62 -25.71 0.88
N ILE A 265 -23.61 -25.52 2.21
CA ILE A 265 -22.41 -25.14 2.96
C ILE A 265 -21.31 -26.18 2.77
N LYS A 266 -21.66 -27.45 2.91
CA LYS A 266 -20.75 -28.59 2.69
C LYS A 266 -20.26 -28.65 1.24
N ALA A 267 -21.15 -28.49 0.27
CA ALA A 267 -20.80 -28.51 -1.15
C ALA A 267 -19.79 -27.38 -1.49
N LEU A 268 -20.00 -26.18 -0.98
CA LEU A 268 -19.04 -25.08 -1.17
C LEU A 268 -17.68 -25.40 -0.51
N TYR A 269 -17.68 -25.90 0.71
CA TYR A 269 -16.45 -26.33 1.38
C TYR A 269 -15.72 -27.41 0.58
N ASP A 270 -16.41 -28.44 0.12
CA ASP A 270 -15.82 -29.55 -0.65
C ASP A 270 -15.25 -29.06 -1.99
N ALA A 271 -15.89 -28.08 -2.64
CA ALA A 271 -15.43 -27.49 -3.89
C ALA A 271 -14.20 -26.58 -3.71
N LYS A 272 -13.98 -26.02 -2.53
CA LYS A 272 -12.92 -25.03 -2.26
C LYS A 272 -11.77 -25.51 -1.40
N LYS A 273 -11.95 -26.62 -0.66
CA LYS A 273 -10.88 -27.20 0.17
C LYS A 273 -9.75 -27.76 -0.69
N ASN A 274 -8.54 -27.73 -0.15
CA ASN A 274 -7.42 -28.48 -0.72
C ASN A 274 -7.68 -29.98 -0.49
N PRO A 275 -7.73 -30.80 -1.55
CA PRO A 275 -8.05 -32.23 -1.42
C PRO A 275 -7.01 -33.02 -0.61
N ALA A 276 -5.75 -32.59 -0.60
CA ALA A 276 -4.66 -33.27 0.12
C ALA A 276 -4.71 -33.03 1.63
N THR A 277 -5.12 -31.83 2.06
CA THR A 277 -5.11 -31.43 3.48
C THR A 277 -6.48 -31.35 4.11
N GLY A 278 -7.55 -31.35 3.31
CA GLY A 278 -8.90 -31.10 3.79
C GLY A 278 -9.12 -29.67 4.32
N GLN A 279 -8.21 -28.74 4.07
CA GLN A 279 -8.28 -27.37 4.57
C GLN A 279 -8.71 -26.40 3.47
N TRP A 280 -9.57 -25.46 3.82
CA TRP A 280 -9.91 -24.33 2.96
C TRP A 280 -9.34 -23.05 3.53
N VAL A 281 -8.25 -22.55 2.94
CA VAL A 281 -7.65 -21.26 3.29
C VAL A 281 -8.40 -20.17 2.53
N THR A 282 -8.98 -19.20 3.24
CA THR A 282 -9.84 -18.18 2.65
C THR A 282 -9.80 -16.88 3.43
N VAL A 283 -10.09 -15.77 2.74
CA VAL A 283 -10.32 -14.47 3.39
C VAL A 283 -11.77 -14.40 3.83
N VAL A 284 -11.97 -13.94 5.06
CA VAL A 284 -13.28 -13.69 5.66
C VAL A 284 -13.42 -12.25 6.09
N PRO A 285 -14.59 -11.61 5.88
CA PRO A 285 -14.84 -10.25 6.34
C PRO A 285 -15.00 -10.21 7.87
N ILE A 286 -14.47 -9.13 8.45
CA ILE A 286 -14.69 -8.78 9.86
C ILE A 286 -15.78 -7.72 9.89
N TYR A 287 -16.94 -8.01 10.51
CA TYR A 287 -18.05 -7.05 10.62
C TYR A 287 -18.03 -6.31 11.96
N GLU A 288 -18.50 -5.07 11.95
CA GLU A 288 -18.55 -4.22 13.15
C GLU A 288 -19.58 -4.74 14.16
N ARG A 289 -19.10 -5.46 15.18
CA ARG A 289 -19.87 -5.83 16.35
C ARG A 289 -18.95 -6.13 17.52
N ARG A 290 -19.20 -5.46 18.65
CA ARG A 290 -18.40 -5.65 19.86
C ARG A 290 -18.73 -6.95 20.61
N ALA A 291 -19.99 -7.36 20.60
CA ALA A 291 -20.44 -8.56 21.25
C ALA A 291 -20.42 -9.77 20.32
N CYS A 292 -20.09 -10.95 20.86
CA CYS A 292 -20.21 -12.24 20.19
C CYS A 292 -21.68 -12.69 20.13
N GLN A 293 -22.46 -12.06 19.27
CA GLN A 293 -23.85 -12.44 19.01
C GLN A 293 -24.04 -12.66 17.52
N ALA A 294 -24.93 -13.57 17.15
CA ALA A 294 -25.28 -13.81 15.77
C ALA A 294 -25.76 -12.52 15.11
N PRO A 295 -25.13 -12.09 14.00
CA PRO A 295 -25.50 -10.87 13.32
C PRO A 295 -26.82 -11.02 12.56
N SER A 296 -27.49 -9.91 12.30
CA SER A 296 -28.68 -9.86 11.43
C SER A 296 -28.74 -8.50 10.73
N GLY A 297 -29.25 -8.51 9.49
CA GLY A 297 -29.39 -7.30 8.70
C GLY A 297 -28.06 -6.75 8.18
N SER A 298 -28.04 -5.47 7.84
CA SER A 298 -26.88 -4.80 7.25
C SER A 298 -25.86 -4.41 8.31
N LEU A 299 -24.62 -4.89 8.15
CA LEU A 299 -23.50 -4.52 9.02
C LEU A 299 -22.31 -4.07 8.20
N ARG A 300 -21.61 -3.05 8.71
CA ARG A 300 -20.39 -2.53 8.11
C ARG A 300 -19.25 -3.53 8.27
N ILE A 301 -18.42 -3.63 7.23
CA ILE A 301 -17.22 -4.45 7.24
C ILE A 301 -16.07 -3.59 7.78
N ALA A 302 -15.53 -4.01 8.93
CA ALA A 302 -14.39 -3.33 9.59
C ALA A 302 -13.06 -3.66 8.92
N GLY A 303 -12.93 -4.87 8.32
CA GLY A 303 -11.71 -5.31 7.67
C GLY A 303 -11.78 -6.78 7.27
N PHE A 304 -10.62 -7.42 7.12
CA PHE A 304 -10.52 -8.76 6.58
C PHE A 304 -9.46 -9.56 7.33
N SER A 305 -9.72 -10.86 7.51
CA SER A 305 -8.78 -11.81 8.11
C SER A 305 -8.71 -13.08 7.28
N THR A 306 -7.63 -13.84 7.40
CA THR A 306 -7.50 -15.15 6.77
C THR A 306 -7.87 -16.22 7.77
N ALA A 307 -8.76 -17.13 7.36
CA ALA A 307 -9.16 -18.30 8.11
C ALA A 307 -8.77 -19.58 7.37
N VAL A 308 -8.33 -20.58 8.10
CA VAL A 308 -8.17 -21.96 7.64
C VAL A 308 -9.35 -22.75 8.13
N ILE A 309 -10.29 -23.04 7.24
CA ILE A 309 -11.56 -23.67 7.55
C ILE A 309 -11.44 -25.20 7.38
N THR A 310 -11.99 -25.94 8.33
CA THR A 310 -12.10 -27.40 8.33
C THR A 310 -13.50 -27.84 8.68
N LEU A 311 -13.97 -28.95 8.11
CA LEU A 311 -15.21 -29.59 8.48
C LEU A 311 -14.91 -30.81 9.38
N VAL A 312 -15.43 -30.80 10.56
CA VAL A 312 -15.23 -31.85 11.57
C VAL A 312 -16.58 -32.55 11.86
N SER A 313 -16.58 -33.86 11.87
CA SER A 313 -17.75 -34.64 12.31
C SER A 313 -17.65 -34.86 13.81
N THR A 314 -18.72 -34.48 14.54
CA THR A 314 -18.81 -34.68 15.98
C THR A 314 -20.04 -35.55 16.31
N PRO A 315 -20.13 -36.12 17.51
CA PRO A 315 -21.34 -36.86 17.95
C PRO A 315 -22.64 -36.04 17.85
N ASN A 316 -22.52 -34.71 17.98
CA ASN A 316 -23.64 -33.76 17.90
C ASN A 316 -23.87 -33.21 16.45
N GLY A 317 -23.28 -33.84 15.45
CA GLY A 317 -23.38 -33.42 14.05
C GLY A 317 -22.13 -32.71 13.52
N PRO A 318 -22.22 -32.28 12.28
CA PRO A 318 -21.08 -31.62 11.61
C PRO A 318 -20.82 -30.20 12.16
N VAL A 319 -19.56 -29.89 12.32
CA VAL A 319 -19.07 -28.55 12.74
C VAL A 319 -18.14 -28.02 11.67
N LEU A 320 -18.44 -26.83 11.15
CA LEU A 320 -17.49 -26.08 10.31
C LEU A 320 -16.74 -25.10 11.22
N GLU A 321 -15.49 -25.38 11.46
CA GLU A 321 -14.62 -24.55 12.30
C GLU A 321 -13.45 -23.96 11.49
N GLY A 322 -12.81 -22.96 12.05
CA GLY A 322 -11.63 -22.35 11.45
C GLY A 322 -10.61 -21.92 12.48
N VAL A 323 -9.40 -21.72 11.99
CA VAL A 323 -8.30 -21.12 12.75
C VAL A 323 -7.86 -19.87 11.99
N LEU A 324 -7.85 -18.74 12.69
CA LEU A 324 -7.37 -17.49 12.10
C LEU A 324 -5.84 -17.53 11.98
N ARG A 325 -5.33 -16.96 10.91
CA ARG A 325 -3.88 -16.82 10.66
C ARG A 325 -3.49 -15.36 10.50
N SER A 326 -2.45 -14.96 11.21
CA SER A 326 -1.79 -13.68 10.99
C SER A 326 -0.67 -13.81 9.95
N GLY A 327 -0.27 -12.67 9.35
CA GLY A 327 0.81 -12.64 8.37
C GLY A 327 0.50 -13.31 7.03
N SER A 328 -0.76 -13.61 6.73
CA SER A 328 -1.19 -14.08 5.42
C SER A 328 -1.26 -12.93 4.41
N VAL A 329 -1.07 -13.24 3.13
CA VAL A 329 -1.25 -12.28 2.03
C VAL A 329 -2.42 -12.73 1.15
N ALA A 330 -3.29 -11.79 0.84
CA ALA A 330 -4.43 -12.03 -0.03
C ALA A 330 -4.46 -11.00 -1.17
N ILE A 331 -5.12 -11.36 -2.27
CA ILE A 331 -5.34 -10.44 -3.39
C ILE A 331 -6.17 -9.26 -2.91
N GLY A 332 -5.62 -8.06 -3.03
CA GLY A 332 -6.30 -6.83 -2.65
C GLY A 332 -5.34 -5.73 -2.27
N ARG A 333 -5.89 -4.54 -2.07
CA ARG A 333 -5.12 -3.36 -1.67
C ARG A 333 -4.98 -3.29 -0.15
N GLY A 334 -3.83 -2.83 0.29
CA GLY A 334 -3.59 -2.51 1.68
C GLY A 334 -4.30 -1.24 2.14
N GLY A 335 -4.00 -0.80 3.36
CA GLY A 335 -4.52 0.44 3.96
C GLY A 335 -5.74 0.23 4.85
N GLY A 336 -6.09 -1.00 5.17
CA GLY A 336 -7.14 -1.34 6.16
C GLY A 336 -6.61 -1.45 7.58
N PRO A 337 -7.51 -1.65 8.54
CA PRO A 337 -7.15 -2.05 9.89
C PRO A 337 -6.46 -3.43 9.90
N ASP A 338 -5.54 -3.62 10.84
CA ASP A 338 -4.79 -4.88 10.95
C ASP A 338 -5.62 -5.97 11.64
N TYR A 339 -6.09 -6.91 10.84
CA TYR A 339 -6.70 -8.16 11.27
C TYR A 339 -5.89 -9.39 10.83
N GLY A 340 -4.56 -9.22 10.74
CA GLY A 340 -3.62 -10.30 10.47
C GLY A 340 -3.41 -10.65 9.01
N THR A 341 -4.16 -10.05 8.07
CA THR A 341 -4.02 -10.30 6.63
C THR A 341 -3.51 -9.04 5.93
N LYS A 342 -2.52 -9.20 5.06
CA LYS A 342 -1.96 -8.12 4.24
C LYS A 342 -2.47 -8.18 2.81
N GLY A 343 -2.63 -7.03 2.17
CA GLY A 343 -2.94 -6.94 0.75
C GLY A 343 -1.69 -7.16 -0.10
N SER A 344 -1.83 -7.87 -1.20
CA SER A 344 -0.72 -8.12 -2.14
C SER A 344 -0.37 -6.92 -3.01
N PHE A 345 -1.23 -5.90 -3.05
CA PHE A 345 -0.92 -4.62 -3.69
C PHE A 345 -0.31 -3.69 -2.65
N PRO A 346 0.99 -3.38 -2.77
CA PRO A 346 1.71 -2.56 -1.81
C PRO A 346 1.29 -1.10 -1.84
N GLY A 347 1.56 -0.39 -0.74
CA GLY A 347 1.54 1.06 -0.67
C GLY A 347 2.93 1.63 -0.39
N LEU A 348 3.15 2.89 -0.78
CA LEU A 348 4.32 3.65 -0.32
C LEU A 348 4.15 3.95 1.18
N VAL A 349 5.24 3.77 1.94
CA VAL A 349 5.23 3.96 3.40
C VAL A 349 6.31 4.95 3.86
N SER A 350 7.26 5.27 2.99
CA SER A 350 8.26 6.33 3.16
C SER A 350 8.92 6.68 1.83
#